data_e9c883e9df0f7d335d7ca4d9b1d122c3
#
_entry.id   e9c883e9df0f7d335d7ca4d9b1d122c3
#
_cell.length_a   1.000
_cell.length_b   1.000
_cell.length_c   1.000
_cell.angle_alpha   90.00
_cell.angle_beta   90.00
_cell.angle_gamma   90.00
#
_symmetry.space_group_name_H-M   'P 1'
#
loop_
_entity.id
_entity.type
_entity.pdbx_description
1 polymer ?
#
loop_
_entity_poly.entity_id
_entity_poly.type
_entity_poly.pdbx_seq_one_letter_code
_entity_poly.pdbx_strand_id
1 'polypeptide(L)'
;MRKVYPVILRKGKQFIVVDVPDFQVGTQGIDYADAMFMARDVIGLCGIDLEDDGKPLPEASDISTIKALSKPGDVVTLVDVDFDEYRRQNDLRMVKKNCTVPAWLSNEAEKQGINFSALLQSALKKELKVKGPADIAR
;
A
#
# COMPACT_ATOMS: atom_id res chain seq x y z
N MET A 1 8.28 4.60 0.63
CA MET A 1 9.36 4.00 1.45
C MET A 1 9.20 2.49 1.46
N ARG A 2 10.22 1.78 1.04
CA ARG A 2 10.20 0.32 0.96
C ARG A 2 10.81 -0.28 2.22
N LYS A 3 10.12 -1.25 2.80
CA LYS A 3 10.61 -2.01 3.96
C LYS A 3 10.41 -3.50 3.73
N VAL A 4 11.11 -4.31 4.52
CA VAL A 4 11.09 -5.76 4.43
C VAL A 4 10.76 -6.32 5.81
N TYR A 5 9.83 -7.26 5.86
CA TYR A 5 9.44 -7.92 7.12
C TYR A 5 9.44 -9.44 6.95
N PRO A 6 9.88 -10.19 7.96
CA PRO A 6 9.77 -11.63 7.94
C PRO A 6 8.34 -12.09 8.18
N VAL A 7 7.92 -13.11 7.46
CA VAL A 7 6.60 -13.73 7.61
C VAL A 7 6.76 -15.25 7.72
N ILE A 8 5.78 -15.88 8.35
CA ILE A 8 5.70 -17.34 8.46
C ILE A 8 4.52 -17.82 7.62
N LEU A 9 4.77 -18.73 6.71
CA LEU A 9 3.75 -19.35 5.88
C LEU A 9 3.55 -20.79 6.39
N ARG A 10 2.31 -21.12 6.72
CA ARG A 10 1.96 -22.44 7.27
C ARG A 10 0.90 -23.09 6.42
N LYS A 11 1.20 -24.28 5.93
CA LYS A 11 0.23 -25.03 5.12
C LYS A 11 -0.89 -25.57 6.01
N GLY A 12 -2.12 -25.11 5.77
CA GLY A 12 -3.32 -25.62 6.39
C GLY A 12 -4.04 -26.62 5.49
N LYS A 13 -5.24 -27.06 5.90
CA LYS A 13 -6.03 -28.02 5.12
C LYS A 13 -6.54 -27.47 3.80
N GLN A 14 -6.94 -26.19 3.77
CA GLN A 14 -7.52 -25.56 2.59
C GLN A 14 -6.75 -24.32 2.14
N PHE A 15 -6.03 -23.69 3.05
CA PHE A 15 -5.37 -22.40 2.82
C PHE A 15 -3.93 -22.44 3.31
N ILE A 16 -3.12 -21.53 2.77
CA ILE A 16 -1.81 -21.21 3.34
C ILE A 16 -2.05 -20.08 4.34
N VAL A 17 -1.77 -20.33 5.60
CA VAL A 17 -1.90 -19.33 6.67
C VAL A 17 -0.63 -18.48 6.69
N VAL A 18 -0.82 -17.17 6.77
CA VAL A 18 0.26 -16.19 6.84
C VAL A 18 0.26 -15.53 8.21
N ASP A 19 1.39 -15.57 8.89
CA ASP A 19 1.60 -14.87 10.15
C ASP A 19 2.67 -13.81 9.96
N VAL A 20 2.35 -12.57 10.37
CA VAL A 20 3.27 -11.42 10.31
C VAL A 20 3.53 -10.96 11.75
N PRO A 21 4.53 -11.56 12.42
CA PRO A 21 4.73 -11.30 13.84
C PRO A 21 4.99 -9.84 14.20
N ASP A 22 5.74 -9.11 13.38
CA ASP A 22 6.10 -7.72 13.68
C ASP A 22 4.88 -6.78 13.70
N PHE A 23 3.83 -7.12 12.97
CA PHE A 23 2.56 -6.38 12.98
C PHE A 23 1.49 -7.04 13.85
N GLN A 24 1.77 -8.22 14.39
CA GLN A 24 0.81 -9.00 15.18
C GLN A 24 -0.50 -9.26 14.42
N VAL A 25 -0.39 -9.54 13.14
CA VAL A 25 -1.54 -9.80 12.26
C VAL A 25 -1.29 -11.08 11.47
N GLY A 26 -2.39 -11.65 10.98
CA GLY A 26 -2.36 -12.81 10.11
C GLY A 26 -3.31 -12.63 8.94
N THR A 27 -3.09 -13.43 7.92
CA THR A 27 -3.96 -13.54 6.75
C THR A 27 -3.85 -14.94 6.17
N GLN A 28 -4.42 -15.17 5.01
CA GLN A 28 -4.36 -16.47 4.35
C GLN A 28 -4.46 -16.30 2.85
N GLY A 29 -3.97 -17.30 2.12
CA GLY A 29 -4.09 -17.37 0.68
C GLY A 29 -4.45 -18.77 0.24
N ILE A 30 -4.91 -18.93 -1.00
CA ILE A 30 -5.32 -20.24 -1.55
C ILE A 30 -4.12 -21.09 -1.96
N ASP A 31 -3.00 -20.43 -2.26
CA ASP A 31 -1.72 -21.06 -2.56
C ASP A 31 -0.58 -20.13 -2.10
N TYR A 32 0.68 -20.52 -2.34
CA TYR A 32 1.81 -19.69 -1.90
C TYR A 32 1.88 -18.35 -2.63
N ALA A 33 1.54 -18.29 -3.91
CA ALA A 33 1.54 -17.03 -4.66
C ALA A 33 0.51 -16.07 -4.09
N ASP A 34 -0.70 -16.55 -3.84
CA ASP A 34 -1.77 -15.75 -3.22
C ASP A 34 -1.40 -15.37 -1.78
N ALA A 35 -0.79 -16.27 -1.01
CA ALA A 35 -0.35 -15.99 0.35
C ALA A 35 0.68 -14.86 0.39
N MET A 36 1.62 -14.83 -0.55
CA MET A 36 2.60 -13.74 -0.66
C MET A 36 1.94 -12.41 -1.00
N PHE A 37 0.96 -12.43 -1.92
CA PHE A 37 0.17 -11.25 -2.24
C PHE A 37 -0.60 -10.74 -1.01
N MET A 38 -1.25 -11.65 -0.29
CA MET A 38 -2.02 -11.29 0.91
C MET A 38 -1.11 -10.79 2.04
N ALA A 39 0.10 -11.30 2.14
CA ALA A 39 1.09 -10.79 3.10
C ALA A 39 1.45 -9.33 2.83
N ARG A 40 1.73 -8.99 1.57
CA ARG A 40 1.99 -7.60 1.17
C ARG A 40 0.80 -6.71 1.44
N ASP A 41 -0.39 -7.21 1.16
CA ASP A 41 -1.63 -6.45 1.36
C ASP A 41 -1.87 -6.11 2.83
N VAL A 42 -1.76 -7.09 3.73
CA VAL A 42 -2.00 -6.86 5.15
C VAL A 42 -0.93 -5.97 5.78
N ILE A 43 0.33 -6.14 5.38
CA ILE A 43 1.43 -5.28 5.86
C ILE A 43 1.21 -3.84 5.38
N GLY A 44 0.89 -3.68 4.10
CA GLY A 44 0.61 -2.36 3.51
C GLY A 44 -0.53 -1.66 4.22
N LEU A 45 -1.64 -2.35 4.42
CA LEU A 45 -2.82 -1.81 5.10
C LEU A 45 -2.50 -1.38 6.54
N CYS A 46 -1.87 -2.27 7.31
CA CYS A 46 -1.49 -1.96 8.70
C CYS A 46 -0.50 -0.81 8.77
N GLY A 47 0.44 -0.76 7.83
CA GLY A 47 1.46 0.29 7.79
C GLY A 47 0.88 1.66 7.52
N ILE A 48 -0.02 1.80 6.55
CA ILE A 48 -0.63 3.10 6.27
C ILE A 48 -1.57 3.53 7.40
N ASP A 49 -2.25 2.59 8.06
CA ASP A 49 -3.05 2.89 9.24
C ASP A 49 -2.19 3.46 10.38
N LEU A 50 -1.04 2.85 10.64
CA LEU A 50 -0.10 3.36 11.64
C LEU A 50 0.38 4.76 11.29
N GLU A 51 0.76 4.99 10.05
CA GLU A 51 1.20 6.31 9.59
C GLU A 51 0.10 7.36 9.76
N ASP A 52 -1.14 7.02 9.41
CA ASP A 52 -2.28 7.93 9.55
C ASP A 52 -2.57 8.27 11.01
N ASP A 53 -2.31 7.33 11.92
CA ASP A 53 -2.43 7.54 13.37
C ASP A 53 -1.22 8.25 13.97
N GLY A 54 -0.22 8.60 13.18
CA GLY A 54 1.01 9.21 13.66
C GLY A 54 1.91 8.27 14.46
N LYS A 55 1.71 6.97 14.29
CA LYS A 55 2.51 5.95 14.98
C LYS A 55 3.65 5.46 14.09
N PRO A 56 4.79 5.08 14.68
CA PRO A 56 5.90 4.55 13.90
C PRO A 56 5.60 3.14 13.38
N LEU A 57 6.17 2.81 12.22
CA LEU A 57 6.17 1.44 11.73
C LEU A 57 7.04 0.56 12.65
N PRO A 58 6.68 -0.70 12.87
CA PRO A 58 7.51 -1.59 13.67
C PRO A 58 8.87 -1.81 13.01
N GLU A 59 9.89 -2.00 13.83
CA GLU A 59 11.19 -2.44 13.34
C GLU A 59 11.10 -3.90 12.92
N ALA A 60 11.72 -4.23 11.78
CA ALA A 60 11.73 -5.60 11.30
C ALA A 60 12.58 -6.49 12.22
N SER A 61 12.01 -7.59 12.68
CA SER A 61 12.76 -8.60 13.44
C SER A 61 13.76 -9.31 12.54
N ASP A 62 14.83 -9.82 13.14
CA ASP A 62 15.77 -10.67 12.43
C ASP A 62 15.05 -11.97 12.01
N ILE A 63 15.33 -12.45 10.81
CA ILE A 63 14.73 -13.68 10.28
C ILE A 63 15.03 -14.89 11.20
N SER A 64 16.19 -14.92 11.85
CA SER A 64 16.54 -15.97 12.80
C SER A 64 15.61 -15.99 14.01
N THR A 65 15.22 -14.82 14.51
CA THR A 65 14.26 -14.68 15.60
C THR A 65 12.89 -15.23 15.22
N ILE A 66 12.46 -14.93 13.99
CA ILE A 66 11.17 -15.41 13.50
C ILE A 66 11.21 -16.91 13.22
N LYS A 67 12.33 -17.44 12.72
CA LYS A 67 12.50 -18.89 12.54
C LYS A 67 12.34 -19.65 13.85
N ALA A 68 12.78 -19.07 14.96
CA ALA A 68 12.62 -19.69 16.28
C ALA A 68 11.16 -19.83 16.70
N LEU A 69 10.26 -19.00 16.15
CA LEU A 69 8.82 -19.08 16.37
C LEU A 69 8.12 -20.06 15.42
N SER A 70 8.79 -20.50 14.37
CA SER A 70 8.20 -21.38 13.36
C SER A 70 8.19 -22.83 13.86
N LYS A 71 7.29 -23.63 13.26
CA LYS A 71 7.16 -25.05 13.50
C LYS A 71 7.73 -25.84 12.31
N PRO A 72 8.07 -27.14 12.51
CA PRO A 72 8.49 -27.97 11.39
C PRO A 72 7.46 -27.92 10.25
N GLY A 73 7.94 -27.73 9.02
CA GLY A 73 7.10 -27.59 7.83
C GLY A 73 6.70 -26.17 7.49
N ASP A 74 6.88 -25.22 8.38
CA ASP A 74 6.63 -23.80 8.11
C ASP A 74 7.69 -23.25 7.16
N VAL A 75 7.27 -22.32 6.29
CA VAL A 75 8.18 -21.55 5.44
C VAL A 75 8.32 -20.16 6.02
N VAL A 76 9.55 -19.76 6.34
CA VAL A 76 9.86 -18.41 6.80
C VAL A 76 10.51 -17.65 5.65
N THR A 77 9.96 -16.54 5.27
CA THR A 77 10.47 -15.73 4.15
C THR A 77 10.37 -14.26 4.46
N LEU A 78 10.99 -13.45 3.61
CA LEU A 78 10.92 -11.99 3.69
C LEU A 78 9.93 -11.48 2.67
N VAL A 79 9.13 -10.49 3.08
CA VAL A 79 8.17 -9.80 2.21
C VAL A 79 8.51 -8.32 2.19
N ASP A 80 8.68 -7.78 1.01
CA ASP A 80 8.93 -6.35 0.83
C ASP A 80 7.62 -5.62 0.53
N VAL A 81 7.51 -4.42 1.08
CA VAL A 81 6.35 -3.56 0.85
C VAL A 81 6.85 -2.12 0.67
N ASP A 82 6.42 -1.50 -0.42
CA ASP A 82 6.56 -0.06 -0.62
C ASP A 82 5.26 0.60 -0.15
N PHE A 83 5.30 1.26 1.00
CA PHE A 83 4.11 1.85 1.61
C PHE A 83 3.56 3.02 0.81
N ASP A 84 4.42 3.79 0.18
CA ASP A 84 3.98 4.91 -0.67
C ASP A 84 3.24 4.39 -1.90
N GLU A 85 3.76 3.35 -2.53
CA GLU A 85 3.11 2.68 -3.66
C GLU A 85 1.79 2.03 -3.25
N TYR A 86 1.78 1.34 -2.10
CA TYR A 86 0.57 0.74 -1.56
C TYR A 86 -0.51 1.79 -1.34
N ARG A 87 -0.15 2.93 -0.75
CA ARG A 87 -1.07 4.05 -0.53
C ARG A 87 -1.62 4.59 -1.84
N ARG A 88 -0.76 4.81 -2.85
CA ARG A 88 -1.20 5.30 -4.16
C ARG A 88 -2.22 4.36 -4.81
N GLN A 89 -2.02 3.05 -4.68
CA GLN A 89 -2.88 2.05 -5.32
C GLN A 89 -4.17 1.76 -4.56
N ASN A 90 -4.18 1.91 -3.25
CA ASN A 90 -5.27 1.42 -2.40
C ASN A 90 -6.01 2.52 -1.64
N ASP A 91 -5.43 3.70 -1.48
CA ASP A 91 -6.12 4.84 -0.87
C ASP A 91 -6.87 5.61 -1.96
N LEU A 92 -8.16 5.34 -2.06
CA LEU A 92 -9.03 5.94 -3.08
C LEU A 92 -9.80 7.16 -2.57
N ARG A 93 -9.49 7.62 -1.36
CA ARG A 93 -10.16 8.79 -0.78
C ARG A 93 -9.85 10.04 -1.59
N MET A 94 -10.86 10.88 -1.77
CA MET A 94 -10.72 12.17 -2.44
C MET A 94 -10.65 13.27 -1.40
N VAL A 95 -9.78 14.25 -1.63
CA VAL A 95 -9.56 15.39 -0.74
C VAL A 95 -9.82 16.66 -1.52
N LYS A 96 -10.62 17.58 -0.94
CA LYS A 96 -10.86 18.89 -1.55
C LYS A 96 -9.66 19.79 -1.32
N LYS A 97 -9.22 20.47 -2.39
CA LYS A 97 -8.18 21.51 -2.33
C LYS A 97 -8.75 22.81 -2.88
N ASN A 98 -8.69 23.85 -2.09
CA ASN A 98 -9.08 25.18 -2.54
C ASN A 98 -7.85 25.87 -3.15
N CYS A 99 -7.98 26.24 -4.42
CA CYS A 99 -6.92 26.92 -5.15
C CYS A 99 -7.45 28.24 -5.70
N THR A 100 -6.56 29.22 -5.82
CA THR A 100 -6.91 30.53 -6.42
C THR A 100 -6.24 30.67 -7.76
N VAL A 101 -6.99 31.21 -8.73
CA VAL A 101 -6.47 31.56 -10.05
C VAL A 101 -6.96 32.96 -10.40
N PRO A 102 -6.27 33.71 -11.30
CA PRO A 102 -6.77 34.98 -11.76
C PRO A 102 -8.17 34.86 -12.36
N ALA A 103 -9.01 35.87 -12.12
CA ALA A 103 -10.40 35.82 -12.58
C ALA A 103 -10.51 35.65 -14.10
N TRP A 104 -9.66 36.32 -14.87
CA TRP A 104 -9.65 36.19 -16.33
C TRP A 104 -9.36 34.76 -16.78
N LEU A 105 -8.42 34.07 -16.10
CA LEU A 105 -8.04 32.70 -16.43
C LEU A 105 -9.17 31.72 -16.09
N SER A 106 -9.83 31.93 -14.96
CA SER A 106 -11.01 31.17 -14.58
C SER A 106 -12.12 31.28 -15.63
N ASN A 107 -12.41 32.49 -16.09
CA ASN A 107 -13.42 32.75 -17.11
C ASN A 107 -13.09 32.07 -18.43
N GLU A 108 -11.84 32.14 -18.87
CA GLU A 108 -11.40 31.46 -20.10
C GLU A 108 -11.54 29.95 -20.01
N ALA A 109 -11.14 29.37 -18.87
CA ALA A 109 -11.23 27.94 -18.66
C ALA A 109 -12.69 27.46 -18.61
N GLU A 110 -13.57 28.20 -17.96
CA GLU A 110 -15.01 27.90 -17.88
C GLU A 110 -15.65 27.93 -19.27
N LYS A 111 -15.30 28.92 -20.10
CA LYS A 111 -15.80 29.04 -21.47
C LYS A 111 -15.44 27.80 -22.31
N GLN A 112 -14.29 27.20 -22.07
CA GLN A 112 -13.85 26.00 -22.78
C GLN A 112 -14.33 24.70 -22.12
N GLY A 113 -15.09 24.78 -21.02
CA GLY A 113 -15.61 23.61 -20.32
C GLY A 113 -14.55 22.76 -19.65
N ILE A 114 -13.46 23.37 -19.21
CA ILE A 114 -12.36 22.64 -18.57
C ILE A 114 -12.79 22.11 -17.21
N ASN A 115 -12.53 20.83 -16.97
CA ASN A 115 -12.70 20.21 -15.65
C ASN A 115 -11.47 20.53 -14.79
N PHE A 116 -11.61 21.46 -13.86
CA PHE A 116 -10.50 21.92 -13.01
C PHE A 116 -9.90 20.80 -12.17
N SER A 117 -10.74 19.95 -11.59
CA SER A 117 -10.28 18.84 -10.75
C SER A 117 -9.46 17.84 -11.57
N ALA A 118 -9.93 17.46 -12.73
CA ALA A 118 -9.23 16.52 -13.61
C ALA A 118 -7.89 17.09 -14.10
N LEU A 119 -7.89 18.37 -14.48
CA LEU A 119 -6.67 19.03 -14.92
C LEU A 119 -5.64 19.15 -13.81
N LEU A 120 -6.08 19.52 -12.59
CA LEU A 120 -5.20 19.60 -11.42
C LEU A 120 -4.60 18.25 -11.10
N GLN A 121 -5.39 17.18 -11.06
CA GLN A 121 -4.88 15.83 -10.81
C GLN A 121 -3.85 15.42 -11.86
N SER A 122 -4.13 15.67 -13.12
CA SER A 122 -3.21 15.37 -14.22
C SER A 122 -1.89 16.13 -14.08
N ALA A 123 -1.96 17.44 -13.76
CA ALA A 123 -0.79 18.26 -13.57
C ALA A 123 0.06 17.80 -12.37
N LEU A 124 -0.57 17.44 -11.25
CA LEU A 124 0.12 16.94 -10.06
C LEU A 124 0.81 15.60 -10.33
N LYS A 125 0.16 14.68 -11.01
CA LYS A 125 0.77 13.39 -11.39
C LYS A 125 1.99 13.61 -12.28
N LYS A 126 1.90 14.52 -13.22
CA LYS A 126 3.00 14.84 -14.11
C LYS A 126 4.17 15.47 -13.37
N GLU A 127 3.89 16.42 -12.48
CA GLU A 127 4.91 17.10 -11.67
C GLU A 127 5.63 16.13 -10.74
N LEU A 128 4.88 15.25 -10.09
CA LEU A 128 5.40 14.25 -9.17
C LEU A 128 5.98 13.02 -9.88
N LYS A 129 5.74 12.87 -11.17
CA LYS A 129 6.13 11.69 -11.98
C LYS A 129 5.56 10.39 -11.41
N VAL A 130 4.30 10.43 -10.97
CA VAL A 130 3.61 9.27 -10.40
C VAL A 130 2.38 8.90 -11.23
N LYS A 131 1.94 7.65 -11.08
CA LYS A 131 0.70 7.14 -11.67
C LYS A 131 -0.27 6.78 -10.56
N GLY A 132 -1.54 7.03 -10.79
CA GLY A 132 -2.59 6.62 -9.88
C GLY A 132 -3.12 5.23 -10.22
N PRO A 133 -4.05 4.69 -9.39
CA PRO A 133 -4.63 3.35 -9.63
C PRO A 133 -5.25 3.18 -11.01
N ALA A 134 -5.94 4.19 -11.51
CA ALA A 134 -6.56 4.15 -12.83
C ALA A 134 -5.55 4.11 -13.99
N ASP A 135 -4.34 4.61 -13.75
CA ASP A 135 -3.29 4.64 -14.79
C ASP A 135 -2.54 3.32 -14.87
N ILE A 136 -2.59 2.52 -13.81
CA ILE A 136 -1.89 1.24 -13.70
C ILE A 136 -2.74 0.10 -14.25
N ALA A 137 -4.06 0.23 -14.19
CA ALA A 137 -5.02 -0.78 -14.63
C ALA A 137 -5.11 -0.96 -16.15
N ARG A 138 -4.29 -0.24 -16.93
CA ARG A 138 -4.28 -0.30 -18.38
C ARG A 138 -3.13 -1.14 -18.92
#